data_9db72a945cf4c7cf73671fc2aa6b83eb
#
_entry.id   9db72a945cf4c7cf73671fc2aa6b83eb
#
_cell.length_a   1.000
_cell.length_b   1.000
_cell.length_c   1.000
_cell.angle_alpha   90.00
_cell.angle_beta   90.00
_cell.angle_gamma   90.00
#
_symmetry.space_group_name_H-M   'P 1'
#
loop_
_entity.id
_entity.type
_entity.pdbx_description
1 polymer ?
#
loop_
_entity_poly.entity_id
_entity_poly.type
_entity_poly.pdbx_seq_one_letter_code
_entity_poly.pdbx_strand_id
1 'polypeptide(L)'
;MDYFFVYVLIAIAIFVLSGIKVINQYERGVVLTLGRFTGIRAPGLRVVVPIFQRLIKVDVRSTPIDVPKQEIITKDNVTIGVDAVVYLRVIDASKAVLETTNYIYATSQFAQAALRDVTGNADMDELLSKREEMSQKIKEIVDSETDKWGIDVENVKIQNIELPGDMKRAMAKQAEAERERRAVIITAEGEKAAAQSVADAAAMLSKIPGGINIRTLQTLEKISVEPSQKTLVVLPSELTNLKNILK
;
A
#
# COMPACT_ATOMS: atom_id res chain seq x y z
N MET A 1 63.54 -3.62 -37.78
CA MET A 1 63.19 -4.20 -36.46
C MET A 1 62.30 -3.28 -35.61
N ASP A 2 62.37 -1.98 -35.81
CA ASP A 2 61.69 -0.97 -34.99
C ASP A 2 60.15 -1.01 -35.08
N TYR A 3 59.57 -1.30 -36.26
CA TYR A 3 58.12 -1.39 -36.39
C TYR A 3 57.45 -2.56 -35.65
N PHE A 4 58.13 -3.69 -35.49
CA PHE A 4 57.66 -4.82 -34.74
C PHE A 4 57.45 -4.45 -33.25
N PHE A 5 58.46 -3.75 -32.66
CA PHE A 5 58.36 -3.26 -31.29
C PHE A 5 57.19 -2.27 -31.10
N VAL A 6 56.98 -1.38 -32.06
CA VAL A 6 55.85 -0.43 -32.03
C VAL A 6 54.51 -1.18 -32.05
N TYR A 7 54.33 -2.20 -32.91
CA TYR A 7 53.09 -2.97 -32.95
C TYR A 7 52.85 -3.76 -31.67
N VAL A 8 53.88 -4.34 -31.07
CA VAL A 8 53.76 -5.02 -29.78
C VAL A 8 53.36 -4.05 -28.67
N LEU A 9 53.94 -2.86 -28.64
CA LEU A 9 53.65 -1.85 -27.64
C LEU A 9 52.20 -1.34 -27.78
N ILE A 10 51.72 -1.14 -28.99
CA ILE A 10 50.32 -0.79 -29.28
C ILE A 10 49.39 -1.92 -28.85
N ALA A 11 49.68 -3.16 -29.12
CA ALA A 11 48.89 -4.31 -28.72
C ALA A 11 48.76 -4.41 -27.20
N ILE A 12 49.87 -4.21 -26.47
CA ILE A 12 49.88 -4.18 -25.01
C ILE A 12 49.06 -3.02 -24.49
N ALA A 13 49.18 -1.83 -25.08
CA ALA A 13 48.40 -0.66 -24.69
C ALA A 13 46.90 -0.91 -24.89
N ILE A 14 46.48 -1.47 -26.01
CA ILE A 14 45.07 -1.84 -26.28
C ILE A 14 44.58 -2.88 -25.28
N PHE A 15 45.42 -3.88 -24.97
CA PHE A 15 45.09 -4.93 -23.99
C PHE A 15 44.86 -4.34 -22.59
N VAL A 16 45.73 -3.45 -22.11
CA VAL A 16 45.58 -2.77 -20.82
C VAL A 16 44.35 -1.85 -20.80
N LEU A 17 44.14 -1.09 -21.86
CA LEU A 17 42.97 -0.21 -21.97
C LEU A 17 41.66 -0.98 -21.96
N SER A 18 41.62 -2.15 -22.60
CA SER A 18 40.42 -3.02 -22.62
C SER A 18 40.08 -3.59 -21.22
N GLY A 19 41.08 -3.67 -20.34
CA GLY A 19 40.92 -4.09 -18.95
C GLY A 19 40.34 -3.06 -18.00
N ILE A 20 40.25 -1.80 -18.42
CA ILE A 20 39.69 -0.74 -17.57
C ILE A 20 38.17 -0.84 -17.59
N LYS A 21 37.58 -1.10 -16.42
CA LYS A 21 36.13 -1.16 -16.22
C LYS A 21 35.70 -0.17 -15.15
N VAL A 22 34.61 0.55 -15.43
CA VAL A 22 33.96 1.43 -14.45
C VAL A 22 32.82 0.65 -13.79
N ILE A 23 32.82 0.65 -12.46
CA ILE A 23 31.74 0.10 -11.62
C ILE A 23 31.00 1.29 -11.01
N ASN A 24 29.71 1.40 -11.25
CA ASN A 24 28.89 2.50 -10.74
C ASN A 24 28.69 2.35 -9.21
N GLN A 25 28.29 3.45 -8.57
CA GLN A 25 28.11 3.45 -7.11
C GLN A 25 27.01 2.48 -6.63
N TYR A 26 26.00 2.28 -7.46
CA TYR A 26 24.91 1.36 -7.24
C TYR A 26 25.19 -0.07 -7.70
N GLU A 27 26.41 -0.37 -8.15
CA GLU A 27 26.84 -1.70 -8.59
C GLU A 27 27.94 -2.24 -7.68
N ARG A 28 28.01 -3.56 -7.58
CA ARG A 28 29.16 -4.28 -7.04
C ARG A 28 29.70 -5.22 -8.10
N GLY A 29 31.00 -5.22 -8.25
CA GLY A 29 31.68 -6.07 -9.22
C GLY A 29 32.17 -7.37 -8.59
N VAL A 30 31.59 -8.50 -8.99
CA VAL A 30 32.09 -9.82 -8.61
C VAL A 30 33.13 -10.26 -9.62
N VAL A 31 34.35 -10.52 -9.15
CA VAL A 31 35.49 -10.93 -10.02
C VAL A 31 35.74 -12.41 -9.90
N LEU A 32 35.71 -13.06 -11.04
CA LEU A 32 36.11 -14.48 -11.20
C LEU A 32 37.42 -14.53 -11.97
N THR A 33 38.46 -15.14 -11.40
CA THR A 33 39.76 -15.37 -12.07
C THR A 33 39.85 -16.83 -12.45
N LEU A 34 39.94 -17.12 -13.75
CA LEU A 34 39.96 -18.50 -14.28
C LEU A 34 38.81 -19.38 -13.71
N GLY A 35 37.62 -18.78 -13.55
CA GLY A 35 36.44 -19.45 -13.01
C GLY A 35 36.36 -19.50 -11.48
N ARG A 36 37.37 -19.09 -10.74
CA ARG A 36 37.37 -19.04 -9.28
C ARG A 36 37.02 -17.66 -8.78
N PHE A 37 36.16 -17.58 -7.77
CA PHE A 37 35.83 -16.31 -7.09
C PHE A 37 37.09 -15.75 -6.42
N THR A 38 37.44 -14.50 -6.75
CA THR A 38 38.62 -13.83 -6.21
C THR A 38 38.23 -12.69 -5.24
N GLY A 39 37.04 -12.10 -5.39
CA GLY A 39 36.58 -11.06 -4.48
C GLY A 39 35.59 -10.11 -5.11
N ILE A 40 35.07 -9.21 -4.27
CA ILE A 40 34.14 -8.14 -4.67
C ILE A 40 34.94 -6.86 -4.89
N ARG A 41 34.64 -6.14 -5.95
CA ARG A 41 35.22 -4.82 -6.26
C ARG A 41 34.23 -3.72 -5.93
N ALA A 42 34.70 -2.77 -5.13
CA ALA A 42 33.97 -1.54 -4.81
C ALA A 42 33.82 -0.64 -6.04
N PRO A 43 32.85 0.28 -6.04
CA PRO A 43 32.64 1.27 -7.10
C PRO A 43 33.90 2.06 -7.45
N GLY A 44 33.93 2.57 -8.67
CA GLY A 44 35.02 3.35 -9.23
C GLY A 44 35.69 2.68 -10.42
N LEU A 45 36.80 3.25 -10.83
CA LEU A 45 37.64 2.72 -11.92
C LEU A 45 38.43 1.53 -11.42
N ARG A 46 38.27 0.38 -12.09
CA ARG A 46 38.92 -0.89 -11.73
C ARG A 46 39.59 -1.50 -12.94
N VAL A 47 40.71 -2.12 -12.70
CA VAL A 47 41.43 -2.88 -13.75
C VAL A 47 41.10 -4.36 -13.58
N VAL A 48 40.62 -4.94 -14.65
CA VAL A 48 40.30 -6.38 -14.76
C VAL A 48 41.14 -6.93 -15.90
N VAL A 49 41.91 -7.97 -15.65
CA VAL A 49 42.78 -8.52 -16.70
C VAL A 49 41.94 -9.28 -17.72
N PRO A 50 41.80 -8.78 -18.97
CA PRO A 50 41.02 -9.44 -19.99
C PRO A 50 41.50 -10.90 -20.18
N ILE A 51 40.61 -11.80 -20.59
CA ILE A 51 40.83 -13.24 -20.79
C ILE A 51 40.91 -14.02 -19.47
N PHE A 52 41.67 -13.54 -18.47
CA PHE A 52 41.87 -14.26 -17.20
C PHE A 52 40.78 -13.94 -16.14
N GLN A 53 40.21 -12.74 -16.21
CA GLN A 53 39.23 -12.28 -15.23
C GLN A 53 37.91 -11.93 -15.88
N ARG A 54 36.81 -12.39 -15.28
CA ARG A 54 35.46 -12.03 -15.64
C ARG A 54 34.85 -11.17 -14.53
N LEU A 55 34.37 -10.00 -14.91
CA LEU A 55 33.66 -9.09 -14.01
C LEU A 55 32.15 -9.25 -14.25
N ILE A 56 31.41 -9.62 -13.20
CA ILE A 56 29.96 -9.64 -13.19
C ILE A 56 29.49 -8.47 -12.33
N LYS A 57 28.72 -7.57 -12.89
CA LYS A 57 28.14 -6.42 -12.18
C LYS A 57 26.77 -6.80 -11.62
N VAL A 58 26.55 -6.52 -10.35
CA VAL A 58 25.31 -6.76 -9.63
C VAL A 58 24.81 -5.41 -9.13
N ASP A 59 23.56 -5.07 -9.44
CA ASP A 59 22.89 -3.88 -8.91
C ASP A 59 22.49 -4.14 -7.44
N VAL A 60 22.78 -3.17 -6.57
CA VAL A 60 22.48 -3.27 -5.13
C VAL A 60 21.32 -2.35 -4.69
N ARG A 61 20.63 -1.76 -5.65
CA ARG A 61 19.43 -0.97 -5.36
C ARG A 61 18.25 -1.87 -5.06
N SER A 62 17.27 -1.30 -4.38
CA SER A 62 15.95 -1.94 -4.23
C SER A 62 15.31 -2.14 -5.60
N THR A 63 14.94 -3.36 -5.90
CA THR A 63 14.36 -3.75 -7.19
C THR A 63 13.00 -4.41 -6.94
N PRO A 64 11.90 -3.89 -7.52
CA PRO A 64 10.61 -4.55 -7.46
C PRO A 64 10.60 -5.76 -8.40
N ILE A 65 10.04 -6.87 -7.92
CA ILE A 65 9.79 -8.08 -8.71
C ILE A 65 8.30 -8.38 -8.63
N ASP A 66 7.66 -8.46 -9.78
CA ASP A 66 6.27 -8.86 -9.88
C ASP A 66 6.12 -10.37 -9.64
N VAL A 67 5.22 -10.71 -8.75
CA VAL A 67 4.75 -12.08 -8.52
C VAL A 67 3.44 -12.22 -9.30
N PRO A 68 3.43 -13.02 -10.38
CA PRO A 68 2.26 -13.13 -11.23
C PRO A 68 1.08 -13.69 -10.47
N LYS A 69 -0.12 -13.29 -10.88
CA LYS A 69 -1.39 -13.71 -10.31
C LYS A 69 -1.47 -15.23 -10.17
N GLN A 70 -1.82 -15.67 -8.98
CA GLN A 70 -2.06 -17.06 -8.63
C GLN A 70 -3.54 -17.26 -8.30
N GLU A 71 -4.13 -18.32 -8.82
CA GLU A 71 -5.46 -18.79 -8.38
C GLU A 71 -5.27 -19.74 -7.22
N ILE A 72 -5.88 -19.41 -6.08
CA ILE A 72 -5.69 -20.10 -4.81
C ILE A 72 -7.05 -20.33 -4.17
N ILE A 73 -7.22 -21.46 -3.53
CA ILE A 73 -8.41 -21.77 -2.72
C ILE A 73 -8.05 -21.43 -1.28
N THR A 74 -8.81 -20.53 -0.67
CA THR A 74 -8.66 -20.14 0.73
C THR A 74 -9.15 -21.23 1.68
N LYS A 75 -8.88 -21.09 2.96
CA LYS A 75 -9.31 -22.04 4.00
C LYS A 75 -10.84 -22.20 4.08
N ASP A 76 -11.58 -21.15 3.78
CA ASP A 76 -13.06 -21.15 3.69
C ASP A 76 -13.60 -21.59 2.31
N ASN A 77 -12.75 -22.26 1.51
CA ASN A 77 -13.07 -22.87 0.23
C ASN A 77 -13.54 -21.90 -0.87
N VAL A 78 -13.01 -20.67 -0.86
CA VAL A 78 -13.23 -19.66 -1.89
C VAL A 78 -12.04 -19.60 -2.83
N THR A 79 -12.28 -19.69 -4.15
CA THR A 79 -11.22 -19.49 -5.15
C THR A 79 -11.00 -18.00 -5.36
N ILE A 80 -9.79 -17.54 -5.10
CA ILE A 80 -9.37 -16.13 -5.28
C ILE A 80 -8.16 -16.05 -6.20
N GLY A 81 -8.03 -14.93 -6.93
CA GLY A 81 -6.83 -14.57 -7.66
C GLY A 81 -6.03 -13.54 -6.87
N VAL A 82 -4.77 -13.84 -6.56
CA VAL A 82 -3.90 -12.93 -5.79
C VAL A 82 -2.61 -12.69 -6.53
N ASP A 83 -2.17 -11.44 -6.61
CA ASP A 83 -0.87 -11.00 -7.11
C ASP A 83 -0.17 -10.15 -6.06
N ALA A 84 1.16 -10.11 -6.15
CA ALA A 84 1.98 -9.39 -5.20
C ALA A 84 3.22 -8.79 -5.88
N VAL A 85 3.87 -7.83 -5.21
CA VAL A 85 5.19 -7.32 -5.57
C VAL A 85 6.13 -7.52 -4.40
N VAL A 86 7.31 -8.01 -4.69
CA VAL A 86 8.41 -8.18 -3.75
C VAL A 86 9.48 -7.14 -4.04
N TYR A 87 9.83 -6.34 -3.04
CA TYR A 87 10.96 -5.42 -3.10
C TYR A 87 12.16 -6.08 -2.46
N LEU A 88 13.19 -6.32 -3.26
CA LEU A 88 14.41 -6.93 -2.79
C LEU A 88 15.63 -6.06 -3.06
N ARG A 89 16.67 -6.28 -2.26
CA ARG A 89 17.98 -5.66 -2.42
C ARG A 89 19.08 -6.70 -2.23
N VAL A 90 20.12 -6.63 -3.05
CA VAL A 90 21.28 -7.50 -2.91
C VAL A 90 22.22 -6.93 -1.84
N ILE A 91 22.42 -7.65 -0.74
CA ILE A 91 23.39 -7.31 0.32
C ILE A 91 24.74 -7.90 -0.02
N ASP A 92 24.79 -9.18 -0.40
CA ASP A 92 26.02 -9.87 -0.76
C ASP A 92 26.00 -10.29 -2.24
N ALA A 93 26.69 -9.48 -3.06
CA ALA A 93 26.78 -9.72 -4.49
C ALA A 93 27.51 -11.02 -4.85
N SER A 94 28.40 -11.52 -3.97
CA SER A 94 29.10 -12.78 -4.22
C SER A 94 28.15 -13.95 -4.12
N LYS A 95 27.36 -14.02 -3.06
CA LYS A 95 26.35 -15.07 -2.88
C LYS A 95 25.30 -15.04 -4.00
N ALA A 96 24.82 -13.84 -4.35
CA ALA A 96 23.84 -13.69 -5.42
C ALA A 96 24.28 -14.22 -6.79
N VAL A 97 25.59 -14.23 -7.05
CA VAL A 97 26.15 -14.72 -8.32
C VAL A 97 26.60 -16.19 -8.23
N LEU A 98 27.06 -16.65 -7.05
CA LEU A 98 27.66 -17.97 -6.90
C LEU A 98 26.65 -19.04 -6.50
N GLU A 99 25.66 -18.69 -5.66
CA GLU A 99 24.70 -19.64 -5.10
C GLU A 99 23.47 -19.86 -6.00
N THR A 100 23.16 -18.91 -6.89
CA THR A 100 22.02 -19.03 -7.79
C THR A 100 22.32 -18.50 -9.19
N THR A 101 21.76 -19.15 -10.19
CA THR A 101 21.91 -18.73 -11.59
C THR A 101 21.16 -17.43 -11.88
N ASN A 102 19.99 -17.26 -11.27
CA ASN A 102 19.14 -16.08 -11.44
C ASN A 102 18.32 -15.87 -10.15
N TYR A 103 18.87 -15.03 -9.29
CA TYR A 103 18.25 -14.73 -7.99
C TYR A 103 16.87 -14.04 -8.13
N ILE A 104 16.66 -13.22 -9.17
CA ILE A 104 15.39 -12.56 -9.43
C ILE A 104 14.30 -13.61 -9.68
N TYR A 105 14.58 -14.53 -10.59
CA TYR A 105 13.64 -15.61 -10.92
C TYR A 105 13.40 -16.54 -9.74
N ALA A 106 14.46 -16.94 -9.04
CA ALA A 106 14.37 -17.81 -7.89
C ALA A 106 13.53 -17.18 -6.77
N THR A 107 13.77 -15.90 -6.44
CA THR A 107 12.97 -15.17 -5.45
C THR A 107 11.50 -15.07 -5.87
N SER A 108 11.22 -14.81 -7.14
CA SER A 108 9.84 -14.78 -7.65
C SER A 108 9.14 -16.13 -7.45
N GLN A 109 9.82 -17.26 -7.71
CA GLN A 109 9.26 -18.61 -7.50
C GLN A 109 8.97 -18.90 -6.02
N PHE A 110 9.90 -18.54 -5.13
CA PHE A 110 9.67 -18.65 -3.68
C PHE A 110 8.53 -17.75 -3.20
N ALA A 111 8.47 -16.53 -3.70
CA ALA A 111 7.38 -15.63 -3.37
C ALA A 111 6.01 -16.15 -3.83
N GLN A 112 5.93 -16.79 -5.00
CA GLN A 112 4.70 -17.45 -5.47
C GLN A 112 4.31 -18.60 -4.54
N ALA A 113 5.26 -19.42 -4.11
CA ALA A 113 5.00 -20.52 -3.18
C ALA A 113 4.52 -19.98 -1.81
N ALA A 114 5.25 -19.01 -1.24
CA ALA A 114 4.90 -18.36 0.02
C ALA A 114 3.54 -17.66 -0.04
N LEU A 115 3.23 -16.98 -1.15
CA LEU A 115 1.93 -16.36 -1.39
C LEU A 115 0.83 -17.42 -1.34
N ARG A 116 1.01 -18.54 -2.03
CA ARG A 116 0.04 -19.64 -2.05
C ARG A 116 -0.16 -20.26 -0.66
N ASP A 117 0.92 -20.49 0.07
CA ASP A 117 0.86 -21.10 1.39
C ASP A 117 0.16 -20.19 2.40
N VAL A 118 0.53 -18.91 2.45
CA VAL A 118 -0.06 -17.96 3.40
C VAL A 118 -1.53 -17.69 3.08
N THR A 119 -1.86 -17.48 1.79
CA THR A 119 -3.24 -17.19 1.40
C THR A 119 -4.14 -18.42 1.45
N GLY A 120 -3.63 -19.61 1.14
CA GLY A 120 -4.37 -20.86 1.25
C GLY A 120 -4.71 -21.27 2.69
N ASN A 121 -3.92 -20.82 3.66
CA ASN A 121 -4.13 -21.08 5.09
C ASN A 121 -4.95 -20.01 5.81
N ALA A 122 -5.30 -18.90 5.14
CA ALA A 122 -6.09 -17.81 5.69
C ALA A 122 -7.55 -17.87 5.20
N ASP A 123 -8.46 -17.32 5.99
CA ASP A 123 -9.83 -17.08 5.57
C ASP A 123 -9.89 -15.84 4.66
N MET A 124 -10.84 -15.80 3.73
CA MET A 124 -10.98 -14.68 2.77
C MET A 124 -11.15 -13.33 3.48
N ASP A 125 -11.94 -13.28 4.57
CA ASP A 125 -12.16 -12.06 5.34
C ASP A 125 -10.87 -11.55 6.01
N GLU A 126 -9.99 -12.46 6.44
CA GLU A 126 -8.67 -12.10 6.97
C GLU A 126 -7.76 -11.52 5.88
N LEU A 127 -7.76 -12.12 4.70
CA LEU A 127 -6.98 -11.61 3.56
C LEU A 127 -7.41 -10.20 3.13
N LEU A 128 -8.70 -9.89 3.22
CA LEU A 128 -9.22 -8.57 2.88
C LEU A 128 -8.98 -7.52 3.96
N SER A 129 -9.08 -7.90 5.24
CA SER A 129 -8.98 -6.99 6.38
C SER A 129 -7.57 -6.83 6.94
N LYS A 130 -6.71 -7.89 6.88
CA LYS A 130 -5.39 -7.95 7.50
C LYS A 130 -4.26 -8.11 6.47
N ARG A 131 -4.34 -7.39 5.35
CA ARG A 131 -3.38 -7.49 4.25
C ARG A 131 -1.93 -7.28 4.69
N GLU A 132 -1.68 -6.33 5.59
CA GLU A 132 -0.32 -6.04 6.08
C GLU A 132 0.25 -7.21 6.90
N GLU A 133 -0.56 -7.86 7.73
CA GLU A 133 -0.11 -9.05 8.49
C GLU A 133 0.24 -10.21 7.54
N MET A 134 -0.57 -10.41 6.49
CA MET A 134 -0.30 -11.43 5.48
C MET A 134 0.96 -11.11 4.67
N SER A 135 1.13 -9.86 4.27
CA SER A 135 2.33 -9.38 3.57
C SER A 135 3.60 -9.59 4.41
N GLN A 136 3.51 -9.34 5.73
CA GLN A 136 4.61 -9.54 6.64
C GLN A 136 4.98 -11.04 6.79
N LYS A 137 3.99 -11.93 6.89
CA LYS A 137 4.23 -13.38 6.93
C LYS A 137 4.90 -13.88 5.65
N ILE A 138 4.42 -13.40 4.49
CA ILE A 138 5.04 -13.75 3.19
C ILE A 138 6.48 -13.25 3.15
N LYS A 139 6.72 -12.01 3.60
CA LYS A 139 8.07 -11.44 3.68
C LYS A 139 8.99 -12.34 4.51
N GLU A 140 8.60 -12.73 5.71
CA GLU A 140 9.40 -13.56 6.62
C GLU A 140 9.78 -14.91 6.00
N ILE A 141 8.83 -15.56 5.31
CA ILE A 141 9.08 -16.82 4.63
C ILE A 141 10.08 -16.64 3.47
N VAL A 142 9.84 -15.62 2.62
CA VAL A 142 10.70 -15.38 1.45
C VAL A 142 12.11 -14.96 1.88
N ASP A 143 12.20 -14.06 2.86
CA ASP A 143 13.48 -13.53 3.37
C ASP A 143 14.35 -14.65 3.96
N SER A 144 13.77 -15.54 4.77
CA SER A 144 14.48 -16.68 5.34
C SER A 144 15.11 -17.62 4.29
N GLU A 145 14.49 -17.73 3.11
CA GLU A 145 15.00 -18.55 2.02
C GLU A 145 16.01 -17.80 1.13
N THR A 146 15.83 -16.49 0.96
CA THR A 146 16.69 -15.68 0.09
C THR A 146 17.99 -15.20 0.76
N ASP A 147 18.04 -15.21 2.09
CA ASP A 147 19.24 -14.92 2.88
C ASP A 147 20.46 -15.76 2.44
N LYS A 148 20.23 -17.02 2.07
CA LYS A 148 21.26 -17.95 1.56
C LYS A 148 21.96 -17.39 0.33
N TRP A 149 21.25 -16.60 -0.47
CA TRP A 149 21.76 -15.96 -1.69
C TRP A 149 22.24 -14.52 -1.46
N GLY A 150 22.27 -14.06 -0.20
CA GLY A 150 22.70 -12.71 0.15
C GLY A 150 21.73 -11.62 -0.34
N ILE A 151 20.43 -11.93 -0.35
CA ILE A 151 19.34 -11.06 -0.76
C ILE A 151 18.48 -10.75 0.45
N ASP A 152 18.19 -9.49 0.64
CA ASP A 152 17.29 -8.94 1.66
C ASP A 152 15.95 -8.58 1.02
N VAL A 153 14.88 -9.12 1.55
CA VAL A 153 13.52 -8.77 1.14
C VAL A 153 13.06 -7.59 1.98
N GLU A 154 13.15 -6.38 1.43
CA GLU A 154 12.76 -5.16 2.13
C GLU A 154 11.27 -5.13 2.45
N ASN A 155 10.44 -5.49 1.48
CA ASN A 155 8.99 -5.47 1.62
C ASN A 155 8.29 -6.42 0.64
N VAL A 156 7.13 -6.91 1.05
CA VAL A 156 6.19 -7.62 0.17
C VAL A 156 4.86 -6.89 0.24
N LYS A 157 4.24 -6.65 -0.92
CA LYS A 157 2.94 -5.99 -1.01
C LYS A 157 1.98 -6.82 -1.85
N ILE A 158 0.88 -7.24 -1.26
CA ILE A 158 -0.25 -7.83 -2.00
C ILE A 158 -0.92 -6.68 -2.76
N GLN A 159 -0.99 -6.80 -4.09
CA GLN A 159 -1.57 -5.76 -4.96
C GLN A 159 -3.07 -5.94 -5.10
N ASN A 160 -3.49 -7.00 -5.75
CA ASN A 160 -4.89 -7.25 -6.02
C ASN A 160 -5.33 -8.58 -5.38
N ILE A 161 -6.59 -8.61 -4.93
CA ILE A 161 -7.29 -9.82 -4.54
C ILE A 161 -8.56 -9.84 -5.38
N GLU A 162 -8.59 -10.72 -6.36
CA GLU A 162 -9.73 -10.89 -7.25
C GLU A 162 -10.66 -11.98 -6.73
N LEU A 163 -11.92 -11.62 -6.54
CA LEU A 163 -12.97 -12.52 -6.09
C LEU A 163 -13.80 -13.01 -7.28
N PRO A 164 -14.41 -14.21 -7.19
CA PRO A 164 -15.42 -14.66 -8.15
C PRO A 164 -16.55 -13.64 -8.31
N GLY A 165 -17.04 -13.46 -9.53
CA GLY A 165 -18.02 -12.42 -9.84
C GLY A 165 -19.31 -12.51 -9.01
N ASP A 166 -19.78 -13.74 -8.70
CA ASP A 166 -20.97 -13.96 -7.88
C ASP A 166 -20.74 -13.52 -6.43
N MET A 167 -19.59 -13.83 -5.87
CA MET A 167 -19.22 -13.44 -4.52
C MET A 167 -19.03 -11.92 -4.42
N LYS A 168 -18.37 -11.30 -5.42
CA LYS A 168 -18.24 -9.84 -5.48
C LYS A 168 -19.61 -9.13 -5.46
N ARG A 169 -20.61 -9.69 -6.17
CA ARG A 169 -21.98 -9.17 -6.15
C ARG A 169 -22.66 -9.38 -4.80
N ALA A 170 -22.49 -10.55 -4.18
CA ALA A 170 -23.05 -10.84 -2.86
C ALA A 170 -22.46 -9.91 -1.79
N MET A 171 -21.15 -9.74 -1.75
CA MET A 171 -20.46 -8.84 -0.84
C MET A 171 -20.85 -7.35 -1.06
N ALA A 172 -21.04 -6.93 -2.31
CA ALA A 172 -21.52 -5.59 -2.61
C ALA A 172 -22.90 -5.32 -2.00
N LYS A 173 -23.85 -6.25 -2.15
CA LYS A 173 -25.18 -6.18 -1.53
C LYS A 173 -25.12 -6.18 0.00
N GLN A 174 -24.27 -7.04 0.57
CA GLN A 174 -24.06 -7.06 2.03
C GLN A 174 -23.49 -5.72 2.54
N ALA A 175 -22.49 -5.19 1.86
CA ALA A 175 -21.87 -3.91 2.21
C ALA A 175 -22.87 -2.75 2.07
N GLU A 176 -23.75 -2.75 1.07
CA GLU A 176 -24.83 -1.77 0.88
C GLU A 176 -25.82 -1.84 2.03
N ALA A 177 -26.33 -3.02 2.36
CA ALA A 177 -27.24 -3.22 3.48
C ALA A 177 -26.65 -2.79 4.83
N GLU A 178 -25.36 -3.10 5.06
CA GLU A 178 -24.69 -2.69 6.29
C GLU A 178 -24.48 -1.16 6.36
N ARG A 179 -24.17 -0.52 5.23
CA ARG A 179 -24.09 0.94 5.16
C ARG A 179 -25.45 1.60 5.41
N GLU A 180 -26.52 1.06 4.83
CA GLU A 180 -27.87 1.53 5.07
C GLU A 180 -28.27 1.37 6.54
N ARG A 181 -28.00 0.20 7.12
CA ARG A 181 -28.24 -0.03 8.56
C ARG A 181 -27.49 0.99 9.43
N ARG A 182 -26.21 1.24 9.15
CA ARG A 182 -25.41 2.23 9.88
C ARG A 182 -25.95 3.65 9.69
N ALA A 183 -26.35 4.01 8.47
CA ALA A 183 -26.94 5.33 8.19
C ALA A 183 -28.19 5.55 9.01
N VAL A 184 -29.11 4.56 9.09
CA VAL A 184 -30.33 4.63 9.91
C VAL A 184 -29.99 4.80 11.40
N ILE A 185 -29.02 4.05 11.92
CA ILE A 185 -28.59 4.17 13.33
C ILE A 185 -28.04 5.58 13.60
N ILE A 186 -27.11 6.05 12.75
CA ILE A 186 -26.48 7.39 12.92
C ILE A 186 -27.53 8.49 12.83
N THR A 187 -28.50 8.38 11.91
CA THR A 187 -29.59 9.33 11.78
C THR A 187 -30.46 9.33 13.06
N ALA A 188 -30.85 8.16 13.55
CA ALA A 188 -31.66 8.04 14.75
C ALA A 188 -30.93 8.54 16.00
N GLU A 189 -29.63 8.29 16.12
CA GLU A 189 -28.79 8.85 17.21
C GLU A 189 -28.69 10.37 17.08
N GLY A 190 -28.51 10.90 15.87
CA GLY A 190 -28.50 12.33 15.60
C GLY A 190 -29.84 13.01 15.94
N GLU A 191 -30.96 12.41 15.55
CA GLU A 191 -32.29 12.90 15.89
C GLU A 191 -32.54 12.89 17.41
N LYS A 192 -32.12 11.80 18.09
CA LYS A 192 -32.22 11.73 19.54
C LYS A 192 -31.38 12.83 20.23
N ALA A 193 -30.13 13.02 19.80
CA ALA A 193 -29.26 14.06 20.34
C ALA A 193 -29.83 15.48 20.06
N ALA A 194 -30.36 15.70 18.86
CA ALA A 194 -31.02 16.95 18.51
C ALA A 194 -32.28 17.19 19.36
N ALA A 195 -33.12 16.16 19.52
CA ALA A 195 -34.32 16.26 20.37
C ALA A 195 -33.95 16.56 21.83
N GLN A 196 -32.93 15.92 22.38
CA GLN A 196 -32.43 16.22 23.72
C GLN A 196 -31.95 17.66 23.82
N SER A 197 -31.16 18.14 22.87
CA SER A 197 -30.65 19.52 22.84
C SER A 197 -31.79 20.54 22.77
N VAL A 198 -32.85 20.24 21.99
CA VAL A 198 -34.05 21.09 21.91
C VAL A 198 -34.83 21.09 23.23
N ALA A 199 -34.99 19.91 23.87
CA ALA A 199 -35.62 19.78 25.19
C ALA A 199 -34.88 20.58 26.26
N ASP A 200 -33.56 20.46 26.31
CA ASP A 200 -32.69 21.19 27.24
C ASP A 200 -32.80 22.72 27.02
N ALA A 201 -32.76 23.14 25.76
CA ALA A 201 -32.95 24.54 25.40
C ALA A 201 -34.36 25.07 25.81
N ALA A 202 -35.40 24.28 25.57
CA ALA A 202 -36.76 24.63 25.99
C ALA A 202 -36.87 24.70 27.52
N ALA A 203 -36.26 23.78 28.27
CA ALA A 203 -36.22 23.82 29.72
C ALA A 203 -35.46 25.04 30.29
N MET A 204 -34.43 25.51 29.60
CA MET A 204 -33.71 26.74 29.96
C MET A 204 -34.57 27.99 29.67
N LEU A 205 -35.24 28.05 28.52
CA LEU A 205 -36.09 29.18 28.12
C LEU A 205 -37.35 29.30 28.97
N SER A 206 -37.91 28.19 29.46
CA SER A 206 -39.07 28.19 30.34
C SER A 206 -38.80 28.82 31.69
N LYS A 207 -37.54 28.86 32.14
CA LYS A 207 -37.13 29.52 33.41
C LYS A 207 -37.04 31.05 33.28
N ILE A 208 -37.06 31.60 32.07
CA ILE A 208 -36.92 33.02 31.78
C ILE A 208 -38.28 33.59 31.41
N PRO A 209 -38.85 34.58 32.16
CA PRO A 209 -40.09 35.21 31.78
C PRO A 209 -40.03 35.76 30.36
N GLY A 210 -40.93 35.29 29.46
CA GLY A 210 -40.93 35.70 28.05
C GLY A 210 -39.93 34.97 27.12
N GLY A 211 -39.13 34.06 27.62
CA GLY A 211 -38.09 33.36 26.84
C GLY A 211 -38.65 32.56 25.65
N ILE A 212 -39.82 31.93 25.81
CA ILE A 212 -40.50 31.18 24.75
C ILE A 212 -40.97 32.13 23.64
N ASN A 213 -41.46 33.30 24.00
CA ASN A 213 -41.93 34.30 23.03
C ASN A 213 -40.80 34.85 22.17
N ILE A 214 -39.63 35.09 22.75
CA ILE A 214 -38.41 35.49 22.03
C ILE A 214 -38.01 34.42 21.01
N ARG A 215 -38.07 33.16 21.40
CA ARG A 215 -37.71 32.04 20.52
C ARG A 215 -38.70 31.91 19.35
N THR A 216 -39.99 32.12 19.60
CA THR A 216 -41.02 32.12 18.56
C THR A 216 -40.80 33.26 17.56
N LEU A 217 -40.47 34.46 18.03
CA LEU A 217 -40.13 35.59 17.17
C LEU A 217 -38.89 35.35 16.31
N GLN A 218 -37.84 34.75 16.88
CA GLN A 218 -36.62 34.36 16.13
C GLN A 218 -36.92 33.30 15.07
N THR A 219 -37.81 32.35 15.33
CA THR A 219 -38.23 31.34 14.37
C THR A 219 -39.02 31.95 13.23
N LEU A 220 -39.94 32.90 13.53
CA LEU A 220 -40.69 33.67 12.54
C LEU A 220 -39.79 34.53 11.65
N GLU A 221 -38.75 35.16 12.24
CA GLU A 221 -37.76 35.94 11.50
C GLU A 221 -37.00 35.05 10.51
N LYS A 222 -36.54 33.84 10.95
CA LYS A 222 -35.86 32.89 10.05
C LYS A 222 -36.73 32.41 8.89
N ILE A 223 -38.04 32.17 9.14
CA ILE A 223 -38.98 31.75 8.12
C ILE A 223 -39.27 32.90 7.13
N SER A 224 -39.28 34.15 7.60
CA SER A 224 -39.59 35.34 6.76
C SER A 224 -38.45 35.72 5.81
N VAL A 225 -37.20 35.21 6.04
CA VAL A 225 -36.02 35.50 5.23
C VAL A 225 -35.97 34.64 3.96
N GLU A 226 -36.71 33.54 3.87
CA GLU A 226 -36.75 32.70 2.65
C GLU A 226 -37.81 33.23 1.64
N PRO A 227 -37.39 33.79 0.49
CA PRO A 227 -38.33 34.54 -0.41
C PRO A 227 -39.23 33.66 -1.28
N SER A 228 -39.20 32.33 -1.18
CA SER A 228 -39.87 31.46 -2.16
C SER A 228 -41.02 30.60 -1.62
N GLN A 229 -41.47 30.74 -0.38
CA GLN A 229 -42.55 29.93 0.18
C GLN A 229 -43.72 30.79 0.68
N LYS A 230 -44.96 30.47 0.22
CA LYS A 230 -46.18 30.95 0.87
C LYS A 230 -46.29 30.29 2.25
N THR A 231 -45.87 30.99 3.29
CA THR A 231 -45.88 30.46 4.65
C THR A 231 -47.18 30.79 5.33
N LEU A 232 -47.94 29.78 5.68
CA LEU A 232 -49.12 29.95 6.54
C LEU A 232 -48.65 29.91 8.00
N VAL A 233 -48.61 31.05 8.67
CA VAL A 233 -48.23 31.13 10.08
C VAL A 233 -49.47 30.97 10.94
N VAL A 234 -49.60 29.84 11.62
CA VAL A 234 -50.61 29.62 12.65
C VAL A 234 -50.05 30.09 13.99
N LEU A 235 -50.51 31.24 14.45
CA LEU A 235 -50.16 31.77 15.77
C LEU A 235 -51.03 31.11 16.86
N PRO A 236 -50.45 30.63 17.97
CA PRO A 236 -51.22 30.21 19.13
C PRO A 236 -52.13 31.35 19.62
N SER A 237 -53.33 31.03 20.02
CA SER A 237 -54.35 32.02 20.45
C SER A 237 -53.90 32.94 21.60
N GLU A 238 -52.92 32.52 22.37
CA GLU A 238 -52.32 33.31 23.46
C GLU A 238 -51.49 34.51 22.98
N LEU A 239 -50.94 34.47 21.75
CA LEU A 239 -50.23 35.60 21.14
C LEU A 239 -51.15 36.65 20.49
N THR A 240 -52.42 36.34 20.31
CA THR A 240 -53.35 37.26 19.72
C THR A 240 -53.95 38.29 20.77
N ASN A 241 -53.71 38.03 22.06
CA ASN A 241 -54.09 38.91 23.14
C ASN A 241 -53.01 39.97 23.46
N LEU A 242 -52.59 40.71 22.44
CA LEU A 242 -51.61 41.82 22.56
C LEU A 242 -52.16 42.99 23.41
N LYS A 243 -53.48 43.01 23.75
CA LYS A 243 -54.12 44.08 24.57
C LYS A 243 -53.61 44.08 26.03
N ASN A 244 -53.02 43.01 26.54
CA ASN A 244 -52.52 42.90 27.91
C ASN A 244 -51.04 43.22 28.11
N ILE A 245 -50.33 43.51 27.03
CA ILE A 245 -48.87 43.79 27.08
C ILE A 245 -48.55 45.28 26.96
N LEU A 246 -49.58 46.08 26.62
CA LEU A 246 -49.48 47.56 26.45
C LEU A 246 -50.18 48.34 27.58
N LYS A 247 -50.26 47.76 28.76
CA LYS A 247 -50.67 48.52 29.96
C LYS A 247 -49.53 48.51 30.97
#